data_23685e8d16526df193bcdb3766d8a0b5
#
_entry.id   23685e8d16526df193bcdb3766d8a0b5
#
_cell.length_a   1.000
_cell.length_b   1.000
_cell.length_c   1.000
_cell.angle_alpha   90.00
_cell.angle_beta   90.00
_cell.angle_gamma   90.00
#
_symmetry.space_group_name_H-M   'P 1'
#
loop_
_entity.id
_entity.type
_entity.pdbx_description
1 polymer ?
#
loop_
_entity_poly.entity_id
_entity_poly.type
_entity_poly.pdbx_seq_one_letter_code
_entity_poly.pdbx_strand_id
1 'polypeptide(L)'
;MTVAPAAQTPTHTHAEGYGAAWFALLGAPAAWTVYEICAYAITAHACYPMDHLLETSSAGGAWTASLIIIVVTLIIALVSLGTATRVWGQTKMRTDDARPRGDPERSAVFHYMAFMGIPFGVLFSALIVFGLIALFAVPACR
;
A
#
# COMPACT_ATOMS: atom_id res chain seq x y z
N MET A 1 49.27 -7.70 22.86
CA MET A 1 48.19 -6.67 22.97
C MET A 1 47.05 -7.15 22.10
N THR A 2 46.04 -7.76 22.71
CA THR A 2 44.82 -8.26 22.06
C THR A 2 43.77 -7.17 22.10
N VAL A 3 43.47 -6.57 20.95
CA VAL A 3 42.39 -5.59 20.80
C VAL A 3 41.08 -6.34 20.89
N ALA A 4 40.29 -6.08 21.93
CA ALA A 4 38.94 -6.61 22.09
C ALA A 4 38.05 -6.06 20.96
N PRO A 5 37.23 -6.91 20.28
CA PRO A 5 36.26 -6.41 19.28
C PRO A 5 35.21 -5.54 19.97
N ALA A 6 35.04 -4.33 19.45
CA ALA A 6 34.00 -3.41 19.90
C ALA A 6 32.62 -4.08 19.80
N ALA A 7 31.91 -4.14 20.90
CA ALA A 7 30.54 -4.62 20.97
C ALA A 7 29.64 -3.76 20.08
N GLN A 8 29.23 -4.29 18.94
CA GLN A 8 28.24 -3.68 18.12
C GLN A 8 26.88 -3.73 18.83
N THR A 9 26.38 -2.59 19.21
CA THR A 9 25.05 -2.40 19.80
C THR A 9 23.97 -2.70 18.75
N PRO A 10 23.17 -3.78 18.88
CA PRO A 10 22.14 -4.15 17.91
C PRO A 10 20.78 -3.65 18.39
N THR A 11 20.45 -2.36 18.27
CA THR A 11 19.20 -1.90 18.87
C THR A 11 18.21 -1.19 17.93
N HIS A 12 18.51 -0.90 16.67
CA HIS A 12 17.55 -0.19 15.82
C HIS A 12 17.07 -0.92 14.55
N THR A 13 17.68 -2.00 14.12
CA THR A 13 17.37 -2.65 12.83
C THR A 13 16.19 -3.64 12.89
N HIS A 14 15.75 -4.08 14.07
CA HIS A 14 14.71 -5.11 14.19
C HIS A 14 13.27 -4.57 14.03
N ALA A 15 12.99 -3.37 14.54
CA ALA A 15 11.65 -2.77 14.45
C ALA A 15 11.31 -2.29 13.03
N GLU A 16 12.30 -1.80 12.29
CA GLU A 16 12.12 -1.31 10.92
C GLU A 16 11.77 -2.43 9.94
N GLY A 17 12.32 -3.62 10.11
CA GLY A 17 12.01 -4.77 9.26
C GLY A 17 10.57 -5.28 9.41
N TYR A 18 10.02 -5.23 10.62
CA TYR A 18 8.65 -5.67 10.91
C TYR A 18 7.61 -4.74 10.27
N GLY A 19 7.78 -3.43 10.44
CA GLY A 19 6.87 -2.43 9.86
C GLY A 19 6.85 -2.49 8.33
N ALA A 20 8.03 -2.64 7.70
CA ALA A 20 8.13 -2.76 6.25
C ALA A 20 7.43 -4.02 5.71
N ALA A 21 7.53 -5.17 6.40
CA ALA A 21 6.88 -6.40 5.99
C ALA A 21 5.34 -6.32 6.09
N TRP A 22 4.81 -5.74 7.17
CA TRP A 22 3.38 -5.49 7.31
C TRP A 22 2.86 -4.47 6.30
N PHE A 23 3.60 -3.41 6.05
CA PHE A 23 3.24 -2.44 5.03
C PHE A 23 3.27 -3.04 3.62
N ALA A 24 4.24 -3.92 3.33
CA ALA A 24 4.32 -4.64 2.06
C ALA A 24 3.11 -5.56 1.83
N LEU A 25 2.56 -6.15 2.89
CA LEU A 25 1.40 -7.05 2.80
C LEU A 25 0.07 -6.30 2.79
N LEU A 26 -0.11 -5.32 3.69
CA LEU A 26 -1.41 -4.69 3.95
C LEU A 26 -1.58 -3.31 3.30
N GLY A 27 -0.49 -2.67 2.85
CA GLY A 27 -0.55 -1.30 2.35
C GLY A 27 -1.42 -1.13 1.11
N ALA A 28 -1.33 -2.03 0.14
CA ALA A 28 -2.15 -1.98 -1.07
C ALA A 28 -3.64 -2.31 -0.80
N PRO A 29 -4.01 -3.38 -0.05
CA PRO A 29 -5.39 -3.61 0.35
C PRO A 29 -6.00 -2.47 1.14
N ALA A 30 -5.25 -1.89 2.09
CA ALA A 30 -5.72 -0.76 2.88
C ALA A 30 -5.95 0.48 2.01
N ALA A 31 -5.04 0.80 1.11
CA ALA A 31 -5.19 1.91 0.17
C ALA A 31 -6.42 1.75 -0.71
N TRP A 32 -6.67 0.55 -1.24
CA TRP A 32 -7.87 0.24 -2.02
C TRP A 32 -9.14 0.40 -1.17
N THR A 33 -9.17 -0.12 0.05
CA THR A 33 -10.32 0.02 0.96
C THR A 33 -10.64 1.49 1.23
N VAL A 34 -9.63 2.31 1.51
CA VAL A 34 -9.80 3.76 1.70
C VAL A 34 -10.35 4.40 0.43
N TYR A 35 -9.82 4.04 -0.73
CA TYR A 35 -10.33 4.52 -2.02
C TYR A 35 -11.83 4.20 -2.18
N GLU A 36 -12.27 2.95 -1.98
CA GLU A 36 -13.65 2.54 -2.13
C GLU A 36 -14.60 3.30 -1.18
N ILE A 37 -14.23 3.42 0.09
CA ILE A 37 -15.04 4.16 1.08
C ILE A 37 -15.17 5.64 0.67
N CYS A 38 -14.08 6.28 0.29
CA CYS A 38 -14.09 7.68 -0.12
C CYS A 38 -14.84 7.90 -1.43
N ALA A 39 -14.65 7.03 -2.42
CA ALA A 39 -15.35 7.11 -3.70
C ALA A 39 -16.87 6.95 -3.51
N TYR A 40 -17.27 5.98 -2.69
CA TYR A 40 -18.69 5.80 -2.35
C TYR A 40 -19.25 7.02 -1.64
N ALA A 41 -18.57 7.56 -0.64
CA ALA A 41 -19.02 8.73 0.11
C ALA A 41 -19.17 9.96 -0.79
N ILE A 42 -18.19 10.24 -1.66
CA ILE A 42 -18.23 11.36 -2.60
C ILE A 42 -19.39 11.19 -3.58
N THR A 43 -19.58 10.01 -4.14
CA THR A 43 -20.66 9.74 -5.10
C THR A 43 -22.02 9.86 -4.44
N ALA A 44 -22.19 9.30 -3.22
CA ALA A 44 -23.42 9.39 -2.47
C ALA A 44 -23.80 10.84 -2.18
N HIS A 45 -22.87 11.66 -1.71
CA HIS A 45 -23.14 13.07 -1.42
C HIS A 45 -23.32 13.93 -2.68
N ALA A 46 -22.64 13.62 -3.77
CA ALA A 46 -22.76 14.38 -5.00
C ALA A 46 -24.06 14.09 -5.77
N CYS A 47 -24.55 12.83 -5.74
CA CYS A 47 -25.71 12.42 -6.53
C CYS A 47 -27.03 12.39 -5.75
N TYR A 48 -26.98 12.35 -4.40
CA TYR A 48 -28.16 12.30 -3.54
C TYR A 48 -28.10 13.40 -2.46
N PRO A 49 -28.16 14.69 -2.82
CA PRO A 49 -28.22 15.75 -1.83
C PRO A 49 -29.52 15.64 -1.04
N MET A 50 -29.42 15.36 0.27
CA MET A 50 -30.58 15.20 1.15
C MET A 50 -31.29 16.51 1.44
N ASP A 51 -30.66 17.65 1.19
CA ASP A 51 -31.21 18.99 1.41
C ASP A 51 -30.85 19.95 0.27
N HIS A 52 -31.83 20.74 -0.16
CA HIS A 52 -31.67 21.78 -1.18
C HIS A 52 -30.65 22.89 -0.86
N LEU A 53 -29.95 22.80 0.27
CA LEU A 53 -28.97 23.78 0.75
C LEU A 53 -27.60 23.70 0.03
N LEU A 54 -27.39 22.72 -0.83
CA LEU A 54 -26.13 22.56 -1.59
C LEU A 54 -26.34 22.71 -3.11
N GLU A 55 -27.11 23.71 -3.52
CA GLU A 55 -27.24 24.11 -4.95
C GLU A 55 -25.89 24.47 -5.62
N THR A 56 -24.78 24.45 -4.87
CA THR A 56 -23.45 24.78 -5.37
C THR A 56 -22.46 23.61 -5.28
N SER A 57 -22.90 22.39 -5.00
CA SER A 57 -22.01 21.22 -5.15
C SER A 57 -21.74 21.01 -6.63
N SER A 58 -20.78 21.76 -7.15
CA SER A 58 -20.31 21.63 -8.52
C SER A 58 -19.89 20.20 -8.77
N ALA A 59 -20.47 19.53 -9.76
CA ALA A 59 -20.04 18.21 -10.24
C ALA A 59 -18.51 18.18 -10.50
N GLY A 60 -17.90 19.31 -10.79
CA GLY A 60 -16.45 19.50 -10.92
C GLY A 60 -15.67 19.30 -9.62
N GLY A 61 -16.23 19.69 -8.47
CA GLY A 61 -15.57 19.49 -7.16
C GLY A 61 -15.49 18.02 -6.77
N ALA A 62 -16.56 17.26 -6.98
CA ALA A 62 -16.62 15.84 -6.71
C ALA A 62 -15.64 15.05 -7.62
N TRP A 63 -15.58 15.41 -8.90
CA TRP A 63 -14.65 14.80 -9.84
C TRP A 63 -13.19 15.04 -9.46
N THR A 64 -12.84 16.27 -9.11
CA THR A 64 -11.48 16.63 -8.68
C THR A 64 -11.09 15.91 -7.39
N ALA A 65 -12.00 15.86 -6.40
CA ALA A 65 -11.76 15.14 -5.16
C ALA A 65 -11.54 13.63 -5.40
N SER A 66 -12.36 13.00 -6.24
CA SER A 66 -12.20 11.59 -6.61
C SER A 66 -10.86 11.34 -7.29
N LEU A 67 -10.45 12.20 -8.20
CA LEU A 67 -9.17 12.07 -8.91
C LEU A 67 -7.99 12.18 -7.94
N ILE A 68 -8.02 13.12 -6.99
CA ILE A 68 -6.97 13.26 -5.98
C ILE A 68 -6.86 11.99 -5.13
N ILE A 69 -7.98 11.45 -4.67
CA ILE A 69 -8.01 10.24 -3.84
C ILE A 69 -7.45 9.05 -4.62
N ILE A 70 -7.85 8.85 -5.87
CA ILE A 70 -7.34 7.78 -6.73
C ILE A 70 -5.82 7.89 -6.89
N VAL A 71 -5.29 9.08 -7.18
CA VAL A 71 -3.85 9.28 -7.37
C VAL A 71 -3.09 8.99 -6.08
N VAL A 72 -3.56 9.51 -4.93
CA VAL A 72 -2.89 9.30 -3.64
C VAL A 72 -2.90 7.81 -3.25
N THR A 73 -4.04 7.14 -3.35
CA THR A 73 -4.15 5.71 -3.01
C THR A 73 -3.36 4.83 -3.97
N LEU A 74 -3.30 5.18 -5.25
CA LEU A 74 -2.45 4.48 -6.22
C LEU A 74 -0.96 4.62 -5.88
N ILE A 75 -0.50 5.80 -5.50
CA ILE A 75 0.90 6.01 -5.05
C ILE A 75 1.19 5.13 -3.84
N ILE A 76 0.32 5.10 -2.84
CA ILE A 76 0.49 4.26 -1.64
C ILE A 76 0.56 2.77 -2.04
N ALA A 77 -0.33 2.30 -2.92
CA ALA A 77 -0.34 0.92 -3.40
C ALA A 77 0.96 0.56 -4.14
N LEU A 78 1.46 1.45 -5.00
CA LEU A 78 2.72 1.26 -5.72
C LEU A 78 3.94 1.27 -4.79
N VAL A 79 3.96 2.13 -3.78
CA VAL A 79 5.02 2.14 -2.75
C VAL A 79 4.99 0.84 -1.94
N SER A 80 3.80 0.35 -1.59
CA SER A 80 3.63 -0.95 -0.93
C SER A 80 4.16 -2.10 -1.79
N LEU A 81 3.83 -2.13 -3.08
CA LEU A 81 4.35 -3.11 -4.03
C LEU A 81 5.88 -3.02 -4.16
N GLY A 82 6.43 -1.81 -4.25
CA GLY A 82 7.88 -1.58 -4.29
C GLY A 82 8.60 -2.03 -3.03
N THR A 83 7.99 -1.87 -1.84
CA THR A 83 8.54 -2.40 -0.59
C THR A 83 8.49 -3.93 -0.56
N ALA A 84 7.41 -4.54 -1.03
CA ALA A 84 7.28 -6.00 -1.12
C ALA A 84 8.38 -6.61 -2.01
N THR A 85 8.63 -6.05 -3.19
CA THR A 85 9.68 -6.52 -4.10
C THR A 85 11.08 -6.35 -3.52
N ARG A 86 11.35 -5.24 -2.82
CA ARG A 86 12.64 -5.01 -2.14
C ARG A 86 12.87 -6.00 -1.01
N VAL A 87 11.88 -6.19 -0.13
CA VAL A 87 11.98 -7.14 0.98
C VAL A 87 12.17 -8.56 0.45
N TRP A 88 11.45 -8.95 -0.60
CA TRP A 88 11.60 -10.25 -1.23
C TRP A 88 13.02 -10.45 -1.83
N GLY A 89 13.54 -9.46 -2.55
CA GLY A 89 14.89 -9.51 -3.11
C GLY A 89 15.98 -9.65 -2.04
N GLN A 90 15.86 -8.92 -0.92
CA GLN A 90 16.81 -8.99 0.18
C GLN A 90 16.77 -10.35 0.92
N THR A 91 15.58 -10.92 1.09
CA THR A 91 15.43 -12.23 1.74
C THR A 91 15.94 -13.36 0.84
N LYS A 92 15.76 -13.28 -0.47
CA LYS A 92 16.28 -14.26 -1.43
C LYS A 92 17.81 -14.29 -1.42
N MET A 93 18.49 -13.14 -1.46
CA MET A 93 19.96 -13.08 -1.40
C MET A 93 20.54 -13.65 -0.10
N ARG A 94 19.82 -13.49 1.04
CA ARG A 94 20.26 -14.05 2.33
C ARG A 94 20.11 -15.57 2.43
N THR A 95 19.20 -16.16 1.68
CA THR A 95 19.01 -17.62 1.64
C THR A 95 20.11 -18.31 0.81
N ASP A 96 20.66 -17.61 -0.18
CA ASP A 96 21.75 -18.13 -1.02
C ASP A 96 23.12 -18.04 -0.31
N ASP A 97 23.28 -17.13 0.66
CA ASP A 97 24.46 -17.08 1.52
C ASP A 97 24.40 -18.19 2.58
N ALA A 98 25.25 -19.21 2.46
CA ALA A 98 25.31 -20.44 3.26
C ALA A 98 25.54 -20.26 4.79
N ARG A 99 25.29 -19.08 5.38
CA ARG A 99 25.35 -18.79 6.81
C ARG A 99 24.07 -18.13 7.27
N PRO A 100 23.16 -18.89 7.93
CA PRO A 100 21.97 -18.28 8.55
C PRO A 100 22.40 -17.38 9.72
N ARG A 101 22.43 -16.07 9.45
CA ARG A 101 22.58 -15.04 10.49
C ARG A 101 21.17 -14.62 10.96
N GLY A 102 20.63 -15.31 11.96
CA GLY A 102 19.35 -15.00 12.57
C GLY A 102 18.43 -16.21 12.71
N ASP A 103 17.32 -16.05 13.41
CA ASP A 103 16.30 -17.10 13.59
C ASP A 103 15.73 -17.53 12.23
N PRO A 104 15.90 -18.80 11.80
CA PRO A 104 15.43 -19.27 10.50
C PRO A 104 13.91 -19.18 10.35
N GLU A 105 13.17 -19.30 11.45
CA GLU A 105 11.71 -19.23 11.48
C GLU A 105 11.21 -17.81 11.14
N ARG A 106 11.84 -16.77 11.67
CA ARG A 106 11.52 -15.38 11.35
C ARG A 106 11.81 -15.04 9.90
N SER A 107 12.93 -15.52 9.37
CA SER A 107 13.29 -15.30 7.97
C SER A 107 12.26 -15.89 7.01
N ALA A 108 11.72 -17.08 7.32
CA ALA A 108 10.69 -17.74 6.53
C ALA A 108 9.37 -16.95 6.54
N VAL A 109 8.96 -16.40 7.69
CA VAL A 109 7.74 -15.59 7.80
C VAL A 109 7.84 -14.31 6.96
N PHE A 110 8.97 -13.58 7.03
CA PHE A 110 9.17 -12.37 6.22
C PHE A 110 9.20 -12.66 4.72
N HIS A 111 9.82 -13.76 4.33
CA HIS A 111 9.85 -14.19 2.94
C HIS A 111 8.43 -14.48 2.43
N TYR A 112 7.62 -15.19 3.22
CA TYR A 112 6.24 -15.49 2.88
C TYR A 112 5.37 -14.23 2.79
N MET A 113 5.48 -13.31 3.76
CA MET A 113 4.75 -12.03 3.75
C MET A 113 5.10 -11.19 2.51
N ALA A 114 6.38 -11.09 2.16
CA ALA A 114 6.82 -10.37 0.98
C ALA A 114 6.33 -11.04 -0.32
N PHE A 115 6.36 -12.37 -0.39
CA PHE A 115 5.88 -13.14 -1.52
C PHE A 115 4.36 -12.92 -1.75
N MET A 116 3.56 -12.95 -0.67
CA MET A 116 2.11 -12.69 -0.77
C MET A 116 1.80 -11.21 -1.02
N GLY A 117 2.64 -10.29 -0.55
CA GLY A 117 2.48 -8.85 -0.78
C GLY A 117 2.58 -8.45 -2.26
N ILE A 118 3.36 -9.18 -3.07
CA ILE A 118 3.51 -8.89 -4.50
C ILE A 118 2.19 -9.09 -5.26
N PRO A 119 1.53 -10.27 -5.25
CA PRO A 119 0.28 -10.46 -5.97
C PRO A 119 -0.85 -9.57 -5.44
N PHE A 120 -0.91 -9.32 -4.14
CA PHE A 120 -1.87 -8.37 -3.58
C PHE A 120 -1.58 -6.95 -4.06
N GLY A 121 -0.32 -6.51 -4.04
CA GLY A 121 0.07 -5.21 -4.56
C GLY A 121 -0.33 -5.01 -6.02
N VAL A 122 -0.10 -5.98 -6.87
CA VAL A 122 -0.49 -5.94 -8.29
C VAL A 122 -2.02 -5.92 -8.44
N LEU A 123 -2.72 -6.82 -7.76
CA LEU A 123 -4.18 -6.94 -7.84
C LEU A 123 -4.88 -5.64 -7.41
N PHE A 124 -4.56 -5.11 -6.23
CA PHE A 124 -5.21 -3.92 -5.70
C PHE A 124 -4.81 -2.65 -6.45
N SER A 125 -3.58 -2.55 -6.96
CA SER A 125 -3.19 -1.46 -7.86
C SER A 125 -4.00 -1.50 -9.17
N ALA A 126 -4.20 -2.68 -9.74
CA ALA A 126 -5.05 -2.83 -10.93
C ALA A 126 -6.49 -2.42 -10.66
N LEU A 127 -7.08 -2.79 -9.51
CA LEU A 127 -8.43 -2.37 -9.13
C LEU A 127 -8.56 -0.85 -9.02
N ILE A 128 -7.57 -0.16 -8.44
CA ILE A 128 -7.56 1.31 -8.38
C ILE A 128 -7.47 1.92 -9.79
N VAL A 129 -6.68 1.34 -10.68
CA VAL A 129 -6.59 1.78 -12.09
C VAL A 129 -7.91 1.57 -12.82
N PHE A 130 -8.61 0.46 -12.59
CA PHE A 130 -9.97 0.26 -13.12
C PHE A 130 -10.95 1.32 -12.59
N GLY A 131 -10.86 1.70 -11.33
CA GLY A 131 -11.62 2.82 -10.74
C GLY A 131 -11.33 4.14 -11.46
N LEU A 132 -10.07 4.40 -11.80
CA LEU A 132 -9.68 5.57 -12.59
C LEU A 132 -10.32 5.55 -13.99
N ILE A 133 -10.28 4.42 -14.68
CA ILE A 133 -10.93 4.27 -15.99
C ILE A 133 -12.45 4.50 -15.88
N ALA A 134 -13.08 3.93 -14.85
CA ALA A 134 -14.51 4.11 -14.60
C ALA A 134 -14.87 5.58 -14.36
N LEU A 135 -14.04 6.36 -13.66
CA LEU A 135 -14.24 7.78 -13.45
C LEU A 135 -14.32 8.58 -14.75
N PHE A 136 -13.58 8.19 -15.79
CA PHE A 136 -13.62 8.83 -17.10
C PHE A 136 -14.73 8.27 -18.01
N ALA A 137 -15.09 7.00 -17.85
CA ALA A 137 -16.05 6.33 -18.71
C ALA A 137 -17.51 6.57 -18.28
N VAL A 138 -17.76 6.73 -16.98
CA VAL A 138 -19.10 6.87 -16.42
C VAL A 138 -19.28 8.29 -15.92
N PRO A 139 -20.16 9.11 -16.57
CA PRO A 139 -20.45 10.45 -16.06
C PRO A 139 -21.16 10.34 -14.70
N ALA A 140 -20.62 11.05 -13.73
CA ALA A 140 -21.20 11.12 -12.40
C ALA A 140 -22.63 11.68 -12.49
N CYS A 141 -23.60 11.03 -11.84
CA CYS A 141 -24.96 11.51 -11.69
C CYS A 141 -25.78 11.65 -13.00
N ARG A 142 -25.78 10.65 -13.86
CA ARG A 142 -26.75 10.50 -14.94
C ARG A 142 -27.96 9.70 -14.48
#